data_22aa9862505e9ab53c8e7db1b9e1ea27
#
_entry.id   22aa9862505e9ab53c8e7db1b9e1ea27
#
_cell.length_a   1.000
_cell.length_b   1.000
_cell.length_c   1.000
_cell.angle_alpha   90.00
_cell.angle_beta   90.00
_cell.angle_gamma   90.00
#
_symmetry.space_group_name_H-M   'P 1'
#
loop_
_entity.id
_entity.type
_entity.pdbx_description
1 polymer ?
#
loop_
_entity_poly.entity_id
_entity_poly.type
_entity_poly.pdbx_seq_one_letter_code
_entity_poly.pdbx_strand_id
1 'polypeptide(L)'
;NGKIGLVLANGALSSQTSGEGEIRKNIIQADLVEGIVALPTQLFYSVTIPVTLWFISKNKKQKGKTLFIDARKMGYMVDRKHRDFTDEDVQKLADTFSQFQEGTLENIKGFCAVADLNEIEKHEFILTPGRYVGIEEVEDDGEPFEEKMARLTSELSDMFKKSYELEEEIRKKLGAIGYEI
;
A
#
# COMPACT_ATOMS: atom_id res chain seq x y z
N ASN A 1 22.92 -4.62 21.46
CA ASN A 1 21.52 -4.29 21.83
C ASN A 1 20.99 -3.08 21.05
N GLY A 2 21.09 -3.08 19.69
CA GLY A 2 20.61 -2.02 18.85
C GLY A 2 19.29 -2.36 18.15
N LYS A 3 18.50 -1.32 17.83
CA LYS A 3 17.40 -1.39 16.89
C LYS A 3 17.81 -0.66 15.61
N ILE A 4 17.35 -1.12 14.46
CA ILE A 4 17.60 -0.53 13.16
C ILE A 4 16.25 -0.12 12.58
N GLY A 5 16.14 1.13 12.15
CA GLY A 5 15.08 1.58 11.24
C GLY A 5 15.69 1.75 9.86
N LEU A 6 15.15 1.06 8.85
CA LEU A 6 15.68 1.07 7.49
C LEU A 6 14.55 1.38 6.51
N VAL A 7 14.79 2.36 5.63
CA VAL A 7 13.86 2.70 4.54
C VAL A 7 14.33 2.03 3.26
N LEU A 8 13.45 1.24 2.66
CA LEU A 8 13.71 0.51 1.42
C LEU A 8 12.58 0.75 0.39
N ALA A 9 12.92 0.65 -0.90
CA ALA A 9 11.92 0.61 -1.94
C ALA A 9 11.05 -0.66 -1.82
N ASN A 10 9.80 -0.59 -2.26
CA ASN A 10 8.85 -1.72 -2.18
C ASN A 10 9.36 -3.01 -2.82
N GLY A 11 10.23 -2.92 -3.83
CA GLY A 11 10.86 -4.08 -4.45
C GLY A 11 11.54 -5.01 -3.45
N ALA A 12 12.13 -4.47 -2.39
CA ALA A 12 12.79 -5.25 -1.33
C ALA A 12 11.84 -6.24 -0.63
N LEU A 13 10.52 -6.01 -0.66
CA LEU A 13 9.53 -6.90 -0.04
C LEU A 13 9.28 -8.19 -0.81
N SER A 14 9.50 -8.21 -2.13
CA SER A 14 9.07 -9.32 -3.00
C SER A 14 10.09 -9.74 -4.04
N SER A 15 11.12 -8.94 -4.34
CA SER A 15 12.13 -9.27 -5.36
C SER A 15 12.84 -10.59 -5.04
N GLN A 16 13.09 -11.37 -6.09
CA GLN A 16 13.87 -12.61 -6.03
C GLN A 16 15.22 -12.46 -6.74
N THR A 17 15.50 -11.27 -7.28
CA THR A 17 16.69 -10.99 -8.06
C THR A 17 17.93 -11.01 -7.18
N SER A 18 19.04 -11.53 -7.70
CA SER A 18 20.36 -11.45 -7.06
C SER A 18 20.43 -11.97 -5.59
N GLY A 19 19.57 -12.93 -5.25
CA GLY A 19 19.56 -13.54 -3.92
C GLY A 19 18.79 -12.73 -2.85
N GLU A 20 18.10 -11.68 -3.22
CA GLU A 20 17.30 -10.88 -2.28
C GLU A 20 16.24 -11.70 -1.55
N GLY A 21 15.62 -12.68 -2.22
CA GLY A 21 14.68 -13.62 -1.60
C GLY A 21 15.33 -14.44 -0.48
N GLU A 22 16.54 -14.95 -0.68
CA GLU A 22 17.26 -15.71 0.35
C GLU A 22 17.69 -14.81 1.51
N ILE A 23 18.13 -13.59 1.26
CA ILE A 23 18.46 -12.63 2.32
C ILE A 23 17.22 -12.37 3.17
N ARG A 24 16.08 -12.11 2.55
CA ARG A 24 14.78 -11.86 3.21
C ARG A 24 14.37 -13.05 4.08
N LYS A 25 14.43 -14.27 3.52
CA LYS A 25 14.15 -15.51 4.23
C LYS A 25 15.06 -15.66 5.46
N ASN A 26 16.36 -15.48 5.29
CA ASN A 26 17.34 -15.65 6.37
C ASN A 26 17.11 -14.66 7.53
N ILE A 27 16.82 -13.39 7.27
CA ILE A 27 16.57 -12.40 8.32
C ILE A 27 15.24 -12.66 9.07
N ILE A 28 14.23 -13.18 8.38
CA ILE A 28 12.96 -13.58 8.99
C ILE A 28 13.16 -14.85 9.85
N GLN A 29 13.83 -15.88 9.33
CA GLN A 29 14.11 -17.11 10.06
C GLN A 29 15.02 -16.87 11.26
N ALA A 30 15.91 -15.89 11.19
CA ALA A 30 16.72 -15.45 12.33
C ALA A 30 15.93 -14.60 13.36
N ASP A 31 14.61 -14.43 13.16
CA ASP A 31 13.71 -13.66 14.03
C ASP A 31 14.18 -12.21 14.28
N LEU A 32 14.71 -11.56 13.23
CA LEU A 32 15.26 -10.21 13.33
C LEU A 32 14.26 -9.11 12.97
N VAL A 33 13.30 -9.36 12.09
CA VAL A 33 12.33 -8.35 11.64
C VAL A 33 11.22 -8.20 12.66
N GLU A 34 11.16 -7.04 13.30
CA GLU A 34 10.16 -6.71 14.32
C GLU A 34 8.86 -6.19 13.67
N GLY A 35 8.99 -5.36 12.62
CA GLY A 35 7.83 -4.84 11.90
C GLY A 35 8.19 -4.25 10.54
N ILE A 36 7.20 -4.17 9.67
CA ILE A 36 7.27 -3.58 8.34
C ILE A 36 6.07 -2.65 8.14
N VAL A 37 6.33 -1.41 7.75
CA VAL A 37 5.29 -0.40 7.46
C VAL A 37 5.38 -0.02 5.99
N ALA A 38 4.31 -0.24 5.22
CA ALA A 38 4.20 0.29 3.87
C ALA A 38 3.77 1.75 3.95
N LEU A 39 4.58 2.63 3.40
CA LEU A 39 4.38 4.07 3.42
C LEU A 39 3.72 4.56 2.11
N PRO A 40 2.98 5.69 2.14
CA PRO A 40 2.41 6.27 0.94
C PRO A 40 3.48 6.77 -0.04
N THR A 41 3.07 6.98 -1.28
CA THR A 41 3.89 7.66 -2.29
C THR A 41 4.08 9.12 -1.96
N GLN A 42 5.10 9.76 -2.53
CA GLN A 42 5.34 11.20 -2.43
C GLN A 42 5.66 11.72 -1.01
N LEU A 43 6.04 10.84 -0.08
CA LEU A 43 6.43 11.21 1.28
C LEU A 43 7.85 11.84 1.32
N PHE A 44 8.68 11.57 0.33
CA PHE A 44 10.05 12.10 0.23
C PHE A 44 10.20 13.04 -0.95
N TYR A 45 10.86 14.16 -0.77
CA TYR A 45 10.94 15.26 -1.73
C TYR A 45 11.38 14.87 -3.15
N SER A 46 12.30 13.92 -3.27
CA SER A 46 12.87 13.50 -4.56
C SER A 46 12.39 12.13 -5.02
N VAL A 47 11.49 11.47 -4.27
CA VAL A 47 11.10 10.08 -4.50
C VAL A 47 9.58 9.98 -4.58
N THR A 48 9.08 9.65 -5.76
CA THR A 48 7.63 9.44 -6.01
C THR A 48 7.18 8.00 -5.82
N ILE A 49 8.13 7.05 -5.73
CA ILE A 49 7.81 5.63 -5.54
C ILE A 49 7.41 5.34 -4.09
N PRO A 50 6.56 4.34 -3.86
CA PRO A 50 6.25 3.89 -2.51
C PRO A 50 7.46 3.23 -1.88
N VAL A 51 7.66 3.47 -0.60
CA VAL A 51 8.74 2.89 0.20
C VAL A 51 8.19 2.16 1.42
N THR A 52 9.05 1.39 2.07
CA THR A 52 8.72 0.67 3.29
C THR A 52 9.73 0.97 4.38
N LEU A 53 9.25 1.05 5.59
CA LEU A 53 10.07 1.18 6.79
C LEU A 53 10.16 -0.18 7.46
N TRP A 54 11.39 -0.64 7.70
CA TRP A 54 11.71 -1.90 8.33
C TRP A 54 12.28 -1.66 9.72
N PHE A 55 11.72 -2.32 10.70
CA PHE A 55 12.24 -2.34 12.07
C PHE A 55 12.93 -3.70 12.32
N ILE A 56 14.23 -3.65 12.57
CA ILE A 56 15.07 -4.83 12.79
C ILE A 56 15.66 -4.77 14.19
N SER A 57 15.52 -5.86 14.94
CA SER A 57 16.01 -5.96 16.31
C SER A 57 16.41 -7.40 16.65
N LYS A 58 17.58 -7.57 17.31
CA LYS A 58 17.97 -8.86 17.92
C LYS A 58 17.17 -9.17 19.19
N ASN A 59 16.60 -8.15 19.82
CA ASN A 59 15.88 -8.26 21.09
C ASN A 59 14.42 -7.88 20.93
N LYS A 60 13.71 -8.57 20.03
CA LYS A 60 12.26 -8.40 19.85
C LYS A 60 11.53 -8.73 21.15
N LYS A 61 10.54 -7.91 21.50
CA LYS A 61 9.61 -8.21 22.60
C LYS A 61 8.67 -9.36 22.23
N GLN A 62 8.15 -9.36 21.01
CA GLN A 62 7.30 -10.43 20.47
C GLN A 62 8.13 -11.39 19.61
N LYS A 63 8.67 -12.44 20.24
CA LYS A 63 9.46 -13.47 19.58
C LYS A 63 8.63 -14.27 18.58
N GLY A 64 9.23 -14.58 17.41
CA GLY A 64 8.59 -15.36 16.35
C GLY A 64 7.44 -14.65 15.62
N LYS A 65 7.17 -13.36 15.94
CA LYS A 65 6.08 -12.58 15.33
C LYS A 65 6.64 -11.37 14.62
N THR A 66 5.99 -10.96 13.53
CA THR A 66 6.31 -9.75 12.76
C THR A 66 5.04 -8.92 12.58
N LEU A 67 5.13 -7.63 12.84
CA LEU A 67 4.05 -6.68 12.61
C LEU A 67 4.08 -6.19 11.16
N PHE A 68 2.92 -6.19 10.51
CA PHE A 68 2.71 -5.56 9.21
C PHE A 68 1.72 -4.42 9.33
N ILE A 69 2.08 -3.23 8.84
CA ILE A 69 1.19 -2.06 8.79
C ILE A 69 1.10 -1.56 7.36
N ASP A 70 -0.11 -1.32 6.88
CA ASP A 70 -0.37 -0.67 5.60
C ASP A 70 -0.80 0.78 5.82
N ALA A 71 0.16 1.70 5.77
CA ALA A 71 -0.06 3.13 5.93
C ALA A 71 -0.20 3.87 4.59
N ARG A 72 -0.34 3.16 3.45
CA ARG A 72 -0.35 3.77 2.12
C ARG A 72 -1.50 4.77 1.90
N LYS A 73 -2.59 4.63 2.64
CA LYS A 73 -3.75 5.54 2.59
C LYS A 73 -3.66 6.71 3.57
N MET A 74 -2.66 6.71 4.46
CA MET A 74 -2.48 7.73 5.50
C MET A 74 -1.82 8.99 4.95
N GLY A 75 -1.88 10.06 5.74
CA GLY A 75 -1.29 11.35 5.40
C GLY A 75 -2.14 12.18 4.43
N TYR A 76 -1.72 13.40 4.21
CA TYR A 76 -2.39 14.39 3.35
C TYR A 76 -1.42 14.99 2.34
N MET A 77 -1.94 15.54 1.25
CA MET A 77 -1.13 16.24 0.25
C MET A 77 -0.89 17.68 0.69
N VAL A 78 0.37 18.03 0.95
CA VAL A 78 0.79 19.40 1.25
C VAL A 78 0.71 20.25 -0.03
N ASP A 79 1.11 19.67 -1.15
CA ASP A 79 1.01 20.24 -2.48
C ASP A 79 0.78 19.14 -3.53
N ARG A 80 0.86 19.44 -4.83
CA ARG A 80 0.62 18.49 -5.91
C ARG A 80 1.62 17.31 -5.95
N LYS A 81 2.75 17.44 -5.26
CA LYS A 81 3.88 16.49 -5.36
C LYS A 81 4.31 15.91 -4.01
N HIS A 82 3.92 16.54 -2.90
CA HIS A 82 4.42 16.20 -1.57
C HIS A 82 3.27 15.81 -0.65
N ARG A 83 3.45 14.68 0.00
CA ARG A 83 2.59 14.16 1.07
C ARG A 83 3.31 14.28 2.41
N ASP A 84 2.56 14.51 3.46
CA ASP A 84 3.07 14.52 4.83
C ASP A 84 2.11 13.75 5.74
N PHE A 85 2.58 13.36 6.91
CA PHE A 85 1.78 12.79 7.97
C PHE A 85 1.36 13.88 8.95
N THR A 86 0.14 13.75 9.49
CA THR A 86 -0.26 14.52 10.66
C THR A 86 0.38 13.94 11.92
N ASP A 87 0.37 14.72 13.01
CA ASP A 87 0.84 14.21 14.32
C ASP A 87 -0.03 13.01 14.77
N GLU A 88 -1.32 13.01 14.43
CA GLU A 88 -2.23 11.90 14.71
C GLU A 88 -1.88 10.65 13.92
N ASP A 89 -1.47 10.78 12.64
CA ASP A 89 -1.00 9.65 11.85
C ASP A 89 0.25 9.03 12.45
N VAL A 90 1.22 9.85 12.83
CA VAL A 90 2.46 9.40 13.48
C VAL A 90 2.15 8.72 14.82
N GLN A 91 1.26 9.32 15.61
CA GLN A 91 0.86 8.75 16.89
C GLN A 91 0.14 7.41 16.72
N LYS A 92 -0.76 7.29 15.75
CA LYS A 92 -1.45 6.04 15.44
C LYS A 92 -0.47 4.92 15.07
N LEU A 93 0.54 5.22 14.25
CA LEU A 93 1.59 4.24 13.90
C LEU A 93 2.43 3.84 15.13
N ALA A 94 2.79 4.81 15.96
CA ALA A 94 3.56 4.59 17.18
C ALA A 94 2.78 3.75 18.21
N ASP A 95 1.50 4.05 18.41
CA ASP A 95 0.61 3.32 19.33
C ASP A 95 0.41 1.87 18.85
N THR A 96 0.18 1.68 17.54
CA THR A 96 0.06 0.34 16.93
C THR A 96 1.32 -0.48 17.19
N PHE A 97 2.51 0.12 17.00
CA PHE A 97 3.77 -0.56 17.25
C PHE A 97 3.99 -0.86 18.75
N SER A 98 3.60 0.04 19.62
CA SER A 98 3.67 -0.14 21.08
C SER A 98 2.76 -1.25 21.57
N GLN A 99 1.49 -1.28 21.12
CA GLN A 99 0.54 -2.35 21.41
C GLN A 99 1.03 -3.71 20.91
N PHE A 100 1.65 -3.76 19.72
CA PHE A 100 2.30 -4.97 19.23
C PHE A 100 3.40 -5.42 20.19
N GLN A 101 4.28 -4.51 20.63
CA GLN A 101 5.36 -4.85 21.55
C GLN A 101 4.84 -5.34 22.91
N GLU A 102 3.70 -4.85 23.37
CA GLU A 102 3.03 -5.26 24.61
C GLU A 102 2.22 -6.55 24.45
N GLY A 103 1.96 -6.97 23.20
CA GLY A 103 1.17 -8.16 22.91
C GLY A 103 -0.34 -7.95 23.02
N THR A 104 -0.79 -6.69 23.04
CA THR A 104 -2.21 -6.28 23.18
C THR A 104 -2.83 -5.87 21.84
N LEU A 105 -2.03 -5.83 20.76
CA LEU A 105 -2.52 -5.42 19.44
C LEU A 105 -3.51 -6.43 18.87
N GLU A 106 -4.68 -5.94 18.48
CA GLU A 106 -5.65 -6.65 17.66
C GLU A 106 -5.43 -6.34 16.17
N ASN A 107 -5.55 -7.36 15.31
CA ASN A 107 -5.45 -7.17 13.87
C ASN A 107 -6.61 -6.33 13.36
N ILE A 108 -6.31 -5.33 12.52
CA ILE A 108 -7.30 -4.44 11.90
C ILE A 108 -7.22 -4.64 10.38
N LYS A 109 -8.30 -5.16 9.79
CA LYS A 109 -8.38 -5.39 8.34
C LYS A 109 -8.07 -4.11 7.55
N GLY A 110 -7.22 -4.25 6.54
CA GLY A 110 -6.79 -3.13 5.71
C GLY A 110 -5.76 -2.19 6.35
N PHE A 111 -5.39 -2.38 7.64
CA PHE A 111 -4.45 -1.49 8.31
C PHE A 111 -3.28 -2.22 8.97
N CYS A 112 -3.51 -3.15 9.90
CA CYS A 112 -2.40 -3.84 10.57
C CYS A 112 -2.71 -5.31 10.85
N ALA A 113 -1.66 -6.14 10.82
CA ALA A 113 -1.72 -7.55 11.18
C ALA A 113 -0.41 -8.02 11.79
N VAL A 114 -0.51 -9.01 12.67
CA VAL A 114 0.62 -9.71 13.25
C VAL A 114 0.68 -11.11 12.64
N ALA A 115 1.78 -11.46 12.00
CA ALA A 115 2.01 -12.77 11.41
C ALA A 115 3.14 -13.52 12.13
N ASP A 116 3.00 -14.82 12.24
CA ASP A 116 4.04 -15.72 12.69
C ASP A 116 4.91 -16.24 11.52
N LEU A 117 5.95 -16.97 11.84
CA LEU A 117 6.85 -17.53 10.83
C LEU A 117 6.15 -18.46 9.86
N ASN A 118 5.18 -19.27 10.32
CA ASN A 118 4.48 -20.24 9.47
C ASN A 118 3.60 -19.51 8.45
N GLU A 119 2.97 -18.41 8.84
CA GLU A 119 2.19 -17.58 7.93
C GLU A 119 3.07 -16.89 6.90
N ILE A 120 4.22 -16.36 7.32
CA ILE A 120 5.19 -15.74 6.40
C ILE A 120 5.77 -16.77 5.42
N GLU A 121 6.01 -17.99 5.86
CA GLU A 121 6.47 -19.08 5.00
C GLU A 121 5.41 -19.48 3.95
N LYS A 122 4.13 -19.55 4.32
CA LYS A 122 3.02 -19.78 3.37
C LYS A 122 2.96 -18.71 2.28
N HIS A 123 3.42 -17.51 2.58
CA HIS A 123 3.53 -16.40 1.63
C HIS A 123 4.91 -16.34 0.92
N GLU A 124 5.69 -17.44 0.96
CA GLU A 124 7.01 -17.55 0.29
C GLU A 124 7.99 -16.45 0.71
N PHE A 125 7.94 -16.02 1.96
CA PHE A 125 8.72 -14.92 2.51
C PHE A 125 8.56 -13.59 1.74
N ILE A 126 7.43 -13.40 1.06
CA ILE A 126 7.03 -12.11 0.49
C ILE A 126 6.42 -11.29 1.63
N LEU A 127 7.01 -10.12 1.88
CA LEU A 127 6.71 -9.31 3.07
C LEU A 127 5.84 -8.08 2.76
N THR A 128 5.08 -8.11 1.68
CA THR A 128 4.18 -6.99 1.30
C THR A 128 3.03 -6.90 2.30
N PRO A 129 2.91 -5.79 3.10
CA PRO A 129 1.91 -5.69 4.17
C PRO A 129 0.48 -5.97 3.74
N GLY A 130 0.07 -5.53 2.54
CA GLY A 130 -1.27 -5.78 2.01
C GLY A 130 -1.68 -7.26 1.89
N ARG A 131 -0.72 -8.20 1.91
CA ARG A 131 -1.02 -9.64 1.92
C ARG A 131 -1.45 -10.14 3.29
N TYR A 132 -1.02 -9.46 4.35
CA TYR A 132 -1.25 -9.84 5.75
C TYR A 132 -2.43 -9.11 6.36
N VAL A 133 -2.59 -7.81 6.05
CA VAL A 133 -3.67 -6.98 6.62
C VAL A 133 -5.04 -7.27 6.01
N GLY A 134 -5.09 -7.96 4.86
CA GLY A 134 -6.34 -8.24 4.15
C GLY A 134 -6.91 -6.99 3.47
N ILE A 135 -8.17 -7.10 3.07
CA ILE A 135 -8.92 -6.01 2.44
C ILE A 135 -9.83 -5.40 3.48
N GLU A 136 -9.82 -4.08 3.56
CA GLU A 136 -10.78 -3.32 4.37
C GLU A 136 -12.20 -3.68 3.90
N GLU A 137 -13.07 -4.00 4.84
CA GLU A 137 -14.48 -4.21 4.53
C GLU A 137 -15.06 -2.86 4.07
N VAL A 138 -15.35 -2.78 2.79
CA VAL A 138 -16.11 -1.66 2.25
C VAL A 138 -17.55 -1.91 2.65
N GLU A 139 -18.17 -0.97 3.35
CA GLU A 139 -19.60 -1.03 3.60
C GLU A 139 -20.30 -1.19 2.24
N ASP A 140 -21.12 -2.22 2.13
CA ASP A 140 -21.95 -2.44 0.95
C ASP A 140 -22.87 -1.22 0.82
N ASP A 141 -22.79 -0.51 -0.28
CA ASP A 141 -23.64 0.65 -0.54
C ASP A 141 -25.13 0.28 -0.69
N GLY A 142 -25.43 -1.02 -0.60
CA GLY A 142 -26.79 -1.57 -0.67
C GLY A 142 -27.41 -1.47 -2.07
N GLU A 143 -26.68 -0.96 -3.06
CA GLU A 143 -27.14 -0.93 -4.45
C GLU A 143 -26.99 -2.34 -5.08
N PRO A 144 -28.08 -3.00 -5.49
CA PRO A 144 -27.98 -4.30 -6.14
C PRO A 144 -27.06 -4.27 -7.34
N PHE A 145 -26.21 -5.30 -7.50
CA PHE A 145 -25.21 -5.38 -8.56
C PHE A 145 -25.80 -5.11 -9.96
N GLU A 146 -26.98 -5.63 -10.25
CA GLU A 146 -27.66 -5.47 -11.54
C GLU A 146 -28.05 -4.01 -11.80
N GLU A 147 -28.55 -3.30 -10.79
CA GLU A 147 -28.91 -1.89 -10.88
C GLU A 147 -27.67 -1.02 -11.09
N LYS A 148 -26.61 -1.28 -10.31
CA LYS A 148 -25.32 -0.61 -10.44
C LYS A 148 -24.70 -0.83 -11.82
N MET A 149 -24.75 -2.05 -12.34
CA MET A 149 -24.25 -2.38 -13.69
C MET A 149 -25.07 -1.69 -14.77
N ALA A 150 -26.40 -1.69 -14.66
CA ALA A 150 -27.28 -1.01 -15.63
C ALA A 150 -27.00 0.50 -15.67
N ARG A 151 -26.85 1.13 -14.51
CA ARG A 151 -26.51 2.56 -14.40
C ARG A 151 -25.14 2.85 -15.01
N LEU A 152 -24.09 2.11 -14.59
CA LEU A 152 -22.72 2.34 -15.07
C LEU A 152 -22.57 2.08 -16.58
N THR A 153 -23.24 1.07 -17.13
CA THR A 153 -23.21 0.80 -18.58
C THR A 153 -23.96 1.85 -19.37
N SER A 154 -25.03 2.42 -18.83
CA SER A 154 -25.74 3.57 -19.44
C SER A 154 -24.85 4.81 -19.45
N GLU A 155 -24.23 5.15 -18.31
CA GLU A 155 -23.28 6.28 -18.21
C GLU A 155 -22.10 6.12 -19.17
N LEU A 156 -21.54 4.92 -19.28
CA LEU A 156 -20.46 4.61 -20.21
C LEU A 156 -20.88 4.78 -21.67
N SER A 157 -22.12 4.34 -22.02
CA SER A 157 -22.67 4.54 -23.36
C SER A 157 -22.80 6.02 -23.73
N ASP A 158 -23.24 6.85 -22.78
CA ASP A 158 -23.35 8.29 -22.99
C ASP A 158 -21.98 8.97 -23.10
N MET A 159 -20.99 8.50 -22.33
CA MET A 159 -19.61 8.96 -22.46
C MET A 159 -19.02 8.62 -23.84
N PHE A 160 -19.30 7.44 -24.39
CA PHE A 160 -18.86 7.06 -25.73
C PHE A 160 -19.50 7.95 -26.79
N LYS A 161 -20.83 8.23 -26.71
CA LYS A 161 -21.51 9.17 -27.64
C LYS A 161 -20.82 10.53 -27.60
N LYS A 162 -20.60 11.07 -26.42
CA LYS A 162 -19.92 12.36 -26.24
C LYS A 162 -18.48 12.35 -26.79
N SER A 163 -17.77 11.24 -26.67
CA SER A 163 -16.43 11.06 -27.24
C SER A 163 -16.45 11.15 -28.75
N TYR A 164 -17.40 10.49 -29.41
CA TYR A 164 -17.58 10.57 -30.88
C TYR A 164 -17.95 11.99 -31.33
N GLU A 165 -18.86 12.66 -30.65
CA GLU A 165 -19.22 14.05 -30.96
C GLU A 165 -18.00 14.99 -30.85
N LEU A 166 -17.16 14.83 -29.81
CA LEU A 166 -15.94 15.60 -29.65
C LEU A 166 -14.88 15.27 -30.72
N GLU A 167 -14.77 14.01 -31.11
CA GLU A 167 -13.88 13.60 -32.19
C GLU A 167 -14.27 14.27 -33.52
N GLU A 168 -15.55 14.26 -33.86
CA GLU A 168 -16.08 14.92 -35.06
C GLU A 168 -15.85 16.44 -35.01
N GLU A 169 -16.05 17.06 -33.86
CA GLU A 169 -15.79 18.50 -33.70
C GLU A 169 -14.30 18.82 -33.89
N ILE A 170 -13.39 17.99 -33.35
CA ILE A 170 -11.94 18.15 -33.51
C ILE A 170 -11.58 18.02 -35.00
N ARG A 171 -12.06 16.97 -35.68
CA ARG A 171 -11.82 16.76 -37.11
C ARG A 171 -12.28 17.96 -37.95
N LYS A 172 -13.47 18.47 -37.65
CA LYS A 172 -14.04 19.65 -38.34
C LYS A 172 -13.18 20.90 -38.11
N LYS A 173 -12.73 21.14 -36.86
CA LYS A 173 -11.91 22.31 -36.52
C LYS A 173 -10.51 22.23 -37.14
N LEU A 174 -9.89 21.04 -37.14
CA LEU A 174 -8.60 20.83 -37.76
C LEU A 174 -8.69 20.96 -39.29
N GLY A 175 -9.70 20.38 -39.90
CA GLY A 175 -9.94 20.53 -41.36
C GLY A 175 -10.13 22.00 -41.80
N ALA A 176 -10.75 22.82 -40.96
CA ALA A 176 -10.93 24.25 -41.25
C ALA A 176 -9.62 25.05 -41.29
N ILE A 177 -8.56 24.53 -40.63
CA ILE A 177 -7.21 25.15 -40.61
C ILE A 177 -6.21 24.39 -41.48
N GLY A 178 -6.69 23.40 -42.30
CA GLY A 178 -5.89 22.65 -43.26
C GLY A 178 -5.15 21.42 -42.72
N TYR A 179 -5.56 20.89 -41.56
CA TYR A 179 -5.02 19.64 -41.01
C TYR A 179 -6.09 18.56 -41.02
N GLU A 180 -5.76 17.39 -41.59
CA GLU A 180 -6.60 16.20 -41.56
C GLU A 180 -6.06 15.19 -40.58
N ILE A 181 -6.95 14.52 -39.78
CA ILE A 181 -6.64 13.43 -38.84
C ILE A 181 -7.62 12.28 -39.05
#